data_bbd0abab839a9720fc4e4405cd91ed21
#
_entry.id   bbd0abab839a9720fc4e4405cd91ed21
#
_cell.length_a   1.000
_cell.length_b   1.000
_cell.length_c   1.000
_cell.angle_alpha   90.00
_cell.angle_beta   90.00
_cell.angle_gamma   90.00
#
_symmetry.space_group_name_H-M   'P 1'
#
loop_
_entity.id
_entity.type
_entity.pdbx_description
1 polymer ?
#
loop_
_entity_poly.entity_id
_entity_poly.type
_entity_poly.pdbx_seq_one_letter_code
_entity_poly.pdbx_strand_id
1 'polypeptide(L)'
;MSQLIKFLLNSVPRSLLIRISIILAPLFNLLFKGKKFTDPINGKSYSRFFPYGYNKQRKNALSLGTLSLERHRLLWLYLKNETSFFNKKNKILHIAPEQCFYSSFKKHFNDYYTADINSPLADYKVDICKMPFENNSFDFILCNHVLEHVYDDDLAIQELLRVLKVKGTAVLQVPIDFKLNKTIDGRDIKNPNKRNELFGQYDHLRIYGKDFFKKVEKHGFKVNKVKYCDNLDDNKIKKFGLARDEIIPVCIKI
;
A
#
# COMPACT_ATOMS: atom_id res chain seq x y z
N MET A 1 -5.62 20.18 2.86
CA MET A 1 -5.79 19.72 4.25
C MET A 1 -5.59 20.94 5.14
N SER A 2 -6.53 21.22 6.09
CA SER A 2 -6.41 22.41 6.95
C SER A 2 -5.13 22.33 7.79
N GLN A 3 -4.54 23.47 8.15
CA GLN A 3 -3.33 23.52 9.00
C GLN A 3 -3.54 22.80 10.34
N LEU A 4 -4.76 22.88 10.89
CA LEU A 4 -5.17 22.20 12.10
C LEU A 4 -5.07 20.66 11.98
N ILE A 5 -5.52 20.10 10.86
CA ILE A 5 -5.44 18.65 10.61
C ILE A 5 -3.97 18.22 10.48
N LYS A 6 -3.14 18.99 9.76
CA LYS A 6 -1.69 18.70 9.67
C LYS A 6 -1.02 18.75 11.05
N PHE A 7 -1.35 19.73 11.85
CA PHE A 7 -0.84 19.87 13.21
C PHE A 7 -1.23 18.66 14.08
N LEU A 8 -2.50 18.25 14.08
CA LEU A 8 -2.99 17.10 14.81
C LEU A 8 -2.30 15.79 14.37
N LEU A 9 -2.15 15.59 13.06
CA LEU A 9 -1.49 14.39 12.51
C LEU A 9 -0.01 14.31 12.89
N ASN A 10 0.67 15.45 13.05
CA ASN A 10 2.08 15.51 13.42
C ASN A 10 2.33 15.47 14.93
N SER A 11 1.34 15.89 15.74
CA SER A 11 1.49 16.03 17.19
C SER A 11 0.93 14.85 17.97
N VAL A 12 0.07 14.02 17.36
CA VAL A 12 -0.58 12.88 18.01
C VAL A 12 0.12 11.57 17.63
N PRO A 13 0.49 10.71 18.59
CA PRO A 13 1.09 9.41 18.30
C PRO A 13 0.25 8.58 17.34
N ARG A 14 0.89 7.96 16.34
CA ARG A 14 0.22 7.16 15.29
C ARG A 14 -0.69 6.08 15.87
N SER A 15 -0.28 5.44 16.96
CA SER A 15 -1.10 4.44 17.67
C SER A 15 -2.43 4.99 18.18
N LEU A 16 -2.42 6.23 18.70
CA LEU A 16 -3.62 6.90 19.18
C LEU A 16 -4.53 7.32 18.02
N LEU A 17 -3.95 7.83 16.93
CA LEU A 17 -4.71 8.17 15.72
C LEU A 17 -5.43 6.94 15.14
N ILE A 18 -4.78 5.79 15.12
CA ILE A 18 -5.37 4.51 14.70
C ILE A 18 -6.55 4.14 15.60
N ARG A 19 -6.38 4.19 16.94
CA ARG A 19 -7.46 3.89 17.89
C ARG A 19 -8.67 4.83 17.71
N ILE A 20 -8.41 6.13 17.62
CA ILE A 20 -9.46 7.15 17.41
C ILE A 20 -10.21 6.85 16.09
N SER A 21 -9.50 6.56 15.01
CA SER A 21 -10.12 6.28 13.72
C SER A 21 -10.99 5.03 13.73
N ILE A 22 -10.59 3.98 14.45
CA ILE A 22 -11.38 2.75 14.63
C ILE A 22 -12.69 3.07 15.39
N ILE A 23 -12.60 3.85 16.47
CA ILE A 23 -13.76 4.28 17.27
C ILE A 23 -14.70 5.15 16.44
N LEU A 24 -14.17 6.06 15.62
CA LEU A 24 -14.95 6.98 14.80
C LEU A 24 -15.50 6.36 13.50
N ALA A 25 -14.95 5.24 13.04
CA ALA A 25 -15.37 4.60 11.79
C ALA A 25 -16.88 4.27 11.74
N PRO A 26 -17.55 3.75 12.79
CA PRO A 26 -19.00 3.53 12.78
C PRO A 26 -19.78 4.84 12.61
N LEU A 27 -19.36 5.92 13.26
CA LEU A 27 -19.97 7.24 13.15
C LEU A 27 -19.84 7.77 11.72
N PHE A 28 -18.65 7.70 11.12
CA PHE A 28 -18.43 8.10 9.73
C PHE A 28 -19.24 7.26 8.74
N ASN A 29 -19.38 5.96 9.01
CA ASN A 29 -20.23 5.08 8.21
C ASN A 29 -21.71 5.50 8.22
N LEU A 30 -22.19 6.04 9.33
CA LEU A 30 -23.56 6.54 9.47
C LEU A 30 -23.70 7.93 8.82
N LEU A 31 -22.84 8.88 9.19
CA LEU A 31 -22.92 10.29 8.73
C LEU A 31 -22.77 10.44 7.21
N PHE A 32 -21.94 9.63 6.59
CA PHE A 32 -21.66 9.70 5.15
C PHE A 32 -22.33 8.57 4.37
N LYS A 33 -23.30 7.87 4.95
CA LYS A 33 -24.10 6.87 4.25
C LYS A 33 -24.74 7.46 2.99
N GLY A 34 -24.70 6.70 1.88
CA GLY A 34 -25.29 7.15 0.61
C GLY A 34 -25.11 6.09 -0.47
N LYS A 35 -25.38 6.47 -1.74
CA LYS A 35 -25.36 5.53 -2.88
C LYS A 35 -24.32 5.87 -3.94
N LYS A 36 -23.57 6.98 -3.76
CA LYS A 36 -22.70 7.51 -4.80
C LYS A 36 -21.39 6.74 -4.95
N PHE A 37 -20.79 6.36 -3.82
CA PHE A 37 -19.54 5.59 -3.77
C PHE A 37 -19.73 4.33 -2.95
N THR A 38 -18.94 3.29 -3.26
CA THR A 38 -18.88 2.07 -2.47
C THR A 38 -17.43 1.77 -2.12
N ASP A 39 -17.15 1.52 -0.84
CA ASP A 39 -15.85 1.02 -0.43
C ASP A 39 -15.87 -0.51 -0.44
N PRO A 40 -15.12 -1.16 -1.35
CA PRO A 40 -15.16 -2.62 -1.49
C PRO A 40 -14.56 -3.36 -0.29
N ILE A 41 -13.74 -2.67 0.55
CA ILE A 41 -13.07 -3.29 1.70
C ILE A 41 -14.08 -3.61 2.81
N ASN A 42 -15.02 -2.70 3.08
CA ASN A 42 -16.08 -2.92 4.08
C ASN A 42 -17.47 -3.17 3.48
N GLY A 43 -17.61 -3.10 2.15
CA GLY A 43 -18.86 -3.29 1.42
C GLY A 43 -19.90 -2.17 1.61
N LYS A 44 -19.57 -1.08 2.30
CA LYS A 44 -20.51 0.01 2.59
C LYS A 44 -20.51 1.07 1.50
N SER A 45 -21.68 1.74 1.35
CA SER A 45 -21.87 2.81 0.36
C SER A 45 -21.99 4.17 1.03
N TYR A 46 -21.42 5.18 0.37
CA TYR A 46 -21.23 6.54 0.88
C TYR A 46 -21.76 7.60 -0.09
N SER A 47 -22.18 8.74 0.47
CA SER A 47 -22.58 9.93 -0.29
C SER A 47 -21.36 10.64 -0.93
N ARG A 48 -20.18 10.54 -0.29
CA ARG A 48 -18.91 11.10 -0.77
C ARG A 48 -17.72 10.33 -0.26
N PHE A 49 -16.60 10.40 -1.01
CA PHE A 49 -15.26 10.24 -0.49
C PHE A 49 -14.59 11.62 -0.36
N PHE A 50 -13.53 11.71 0.41
CA PHE A 50 -12.88 12.96 0.77
C PHE A 50 -11.63 13.21 -0.08
N PRO A 51 -11.23 14.49 -0.28
CA PRO A 51 -9.98 14.79 -0.96
C PRO A 51 -8.79 14.36 -0.10
N TYR A 52 -7.75 13.85 -0.77
CA TYR A 52 -6.50 13.45 -0.12
C TYR A 52 -5.28 13.76 -1.03
N GLY A 53 -4.14 14.05 -0.41
CA GLY A 53 -2.84 14.28 -1.05
C GLY A 53 -2.08 15.43 -0.40
N TYR A 54 -0.74 15.29 -0.35
CA TYR A 54 0.15 16.30 0.25
C TYR A 54 0.37 17.48 -0.70
N ASN A 55 0.91 17.22 -1.88
CA ASN A 55 1.25 18.24 -2.87
C ASN A 55 0.09 18.50 -3.85
N LYS A 56 -0.56 17.45 -4.32
CA LYS A 56 -1.71 17.51 -5.20
C LYS A 56 -2.91 16.81 -4.57
N GLN A 57 -3.94 17.58 -4.24
CA GLN A 57 -5.18 16.98 -3.72
C GLN A 57 -5.94 16.27 -4.84
N ARG A 58 -6.24 15.00 -4.62
CA ARG A 58 -7.13 14.20 -5.46
C ARG A 58 -8.52 14.20 -4.88
N LYS A 59 -9.53 14.53 -5.68
CA LYS A 59 -10.94 14.51 -5.28
C LYS A 59 -11.42 13.07 -5.10
N ASN A 60 -12.30 12.82 -4.15
CA ASN A 60 -12.92 11.51 -3.88
C ASN A 60 -11.89 10.38 -3.62
N ALA A 61 -10.78 10.71 -2.99
CA ALA A 61 -9.68 9.78 -2.76
C ALA A 61 -9.86 8.93 -1.49
N LEU A 62 -10.25 9.57 -0.37
CA LEU A 62 -10.25 8.97 0.96
C LEU A 62 -11.65 8.54 1.39
N SER A 63 -11.83 7.27 1.71
CA SER A 63 -12.99 6.73 2.43
C SER A 63 -12.76 6.84 3.93
N LEU A 64 -13.58 7.62 4.65
CA LEU A 64 -13.44 7.75 6.11
C LEU A 64 -13.84 6.50 6.89
N GLY A 65 -14.64 5.61 6.27
CA GLY A 65 -15.11 4.40 6.94
C GLY A 65 -14.06 3.31 7.09
N THR A 66 -13.03 3.31 6.24
CA THR A 66 -11.91 2.37 6.28
C THR A 66 -10.54 3.05 6.28
N LEU A 67 -10.49 4.35 6.01
CA LEU A 67 -9.30 5.14 5.68
C LEU A 67 -8.61 4.65 4.39
N SER A 68 -9.34 3.98 3.51
CA SER A 68 -8.80 3.52 2.22
C SER A 68 -8.64 4.67 1.23
N LEU A 69 -7.58 4.60 0.43
CA LEU A 69 -7.36 5.42 -0.75
C LEU A 69 -7.71 4.64 -2.01
N GLU A 70 -7.68 5.31 -3.16
CA GLU A 70 -8.00 4.76 -4.49
C GLU A 70 -7.22 3.48 -4.77
N ARG A 71 -5.88 3.51 -4.54
CA ARG A 71 -4.98 2.37 -4.74
C ARG A 71 -5.30 1.18 -3.82
N HIS A 72 -5.73 1.43 -2.58
CA HIS A 72 -6.10 0.36 -1.65
C HIS A 72 -7.36 -0.36 -2.11
N ARG A 73 -8.38 0.38 -2.57
CA ARG A 73 -9.62 -0.19 -3.10
C ARG A 73 -9.37 -0.95 -4.40
N LEU A 74 -8.47 -0.44 -5.27
CA LEU A 74 -8.06 -1.12 -6.49
C LEU A 74 -7.36 -2.45 -6.18
N LEU A 75 -6.36 -2.42 -5.28
CA LEU A 75 -5.65 -3.61 -4.85
C LEU A 75 -6.58 -4.65 -4.22
N TRP A 76 -7.49 -4.22 -3.34
CA TRP A 76 -8.49 -5.12 -2.75
C TRP A 76 -9.33 -5.83 -3.80
N LEU A 77 -9.85 -5.10 -4.79
CA LEU A 77 -10.67 -5.67 -5.85
C LEU A 77 -9.86 -6.65 -6.70
N TYR A 78 -8.63 -6.30 -7.06
CA TYR A 78 -7.72 -7.19 -7.79
C TYR A 78 -7.45 -8.48 -7.02
N LEU A 79 -7.02 -8.37 -5.76
CA LEU A 79 -6.71 -9.53 -4.93
C LEU A 79 -7.93 -10.46 -4.76
N LYS A 80 -9.12 -9.88 -4.64
CA LYS A 80 -10.35 -10.64 -4.44
C LYS A 80 -10.85 -11.33 -5.70
N ASN A 81 -10.73 -10.70 -6.86
CA ASN A 81 -11.39 -11.15 -8.08
C ASN A 81 -10.46 -11.93 -9.01
N GLU A 82 -9.15 -11.63 -8.98
CA GLU A 82 -8.19 -12.13 -9.98
C GLU A 82 -7.13 -13.06 -9.38
N THR A 83 -7.14 -13.28 -8.07
CA THR A 83 -6.11 -14.10 -7.41
C THR A 83 -6.70 -15.06 -6.39
N SER A 84 -5.89 -16.03 -5.98
CA SER A 84 -6.21 -16.92 -4.86
C SER A 84 -5.88 -16.30 -3.48
N PHE A 85 -5.60 -14.98 -3.39
CA PHE A 85 -5.15 -14.32 -2.18
C PHE A 85 -6.04 -14.64 -0.96
N PHE A 86 -7.36 -14.58 -1.11
CA PHE A 86 -8.30 -14.83 -0.02
C PHE A 86 -8.53 -16.31 0.32
N ASN A 87 -7.70 -17.23 -0.19
CA ASN A 87 -7.71 -18.60 0.32
C ASN A 87 -7.19 -18.61 1.76
N LYS A 88 -7.99 -19.11 2.71
CA LYS A 88 -7.68 -19.14 4.14
C LYS A 88 -6.43 -19.94 4.50
N LYS A 89 -5.96 -20.82 3.61
CA LYS A 89 -4.74 -21.62 3.79
C LYS A 89 -3.46 -20.86 3.44
N ASN A 90 -3.58 -19.68 2.83
CA ASN A 90 -2.42 -18.87 2.47
C ASN A 90 -1.75 -18.28 3.71
N LYS A 91 -0.44 -18.34 3.73
CA LYS A 91 0.41 -17.64 4.69
C LYS A 91 0.82 -16.29 4.11
N ILE A 92 0.37 -15.21 4.74
CA ILE A 92 0.49 -13.85 4.24
C ILE A 92 1.51 -13.07 5.07
N LEU A 93 2.45 -12.39 4.40
CA LEU A 93 3.30 -11.38 5.01
C LEU A 93 2.89 -9.99 4.50
N HIS A 94 2.60 -9.07 5.41
CA HIS A 94 2.23 -7.70 5.10
C HIS A 94 3.25 -6.74 5.72
N ILE A 95 4.10 -6.18 4.88
CA ILE A 95 5.11 -5.19 5.28
C ILE A 95 4.44 -3.83 5.38
N ALA A 96 4.73 -3.08 6.45
CA ALA A 96 4.15 -1.77 6.76
C ALA A 96 2.61 -1.76 6.65
N PRO A 97 1.91 -2.61 7.42
CA PRO A 97 0.50 -2.93 7.19
C PRO A 97 -0.38 -1.69 7.17
N GLU A 98 -1.18 -1.57 6.08
CA GLU A 98 -2.13 -0.50 5.94
C GLU A 98 -3.36 -0.75 6.82
N GLN A 99 -3.75 0.28 7.57
CA GLN A 99 -4.87 0.20 8.50
C GLN A 99 -6.18 -0.25 7.84
N CYS A 100 -6.41 0.14 6.59
CA CYS A 100 -7.64 -0.19 5.86
C CYS A 100 -7.81 -1.71 5.61
N PHE A 101 -6.71 -2.45 5.52
CA PHE A 101 -6.71 -3.90 5.31
C PHE A 101 -6.58 -4.70 6.62
N TYR A 102 -5.84 -4.15 7.59
CA TYR A 102 -5.39 -4.88 8.77
C TYR A 102 -6.48 -5.68 9.47
N SER A 103 -7.58 -5.03 9.87
CA SER A 103 -8.65 -5.71 10.60
C SER A 103 -9.35 -6.79 9.77
N SER A 104 -9.53 -6.54 8.46
CA SER A 104 -10.17 -7.48 7.55
C SER A 104 -9.29 -8.71 7.32
N PHE A 105 -7.99 -8.52 7.11
CA PHE A 105 -7.05 -9.62 6.91
C PHE A 105 -6.81 -10.41 8.19
N LYS A 106 -6.65 -9.74 9.34
CA LYS A 106 -6.47 -10.40 10.64
C LYS A 106 -7.68 -11.27 11.03
N LYS A 107 -8.89 -10.88 10.59
CA LYS A 107 -10.10 -11.68 10.79
C LYS A 107 -10.22 -12.83 9.79
N HIS A 108 -9.70 -12.66 8.57
CA HIS A 108 -9.91 -13.60 7.48
C HIS A 108 -8.89 -14.75 7.49
N PHE A 109 -7.59 -14.44 7.71
CA PHE A 109 -6.49 -15.40 7.65
C PHE A 109 -6.11 -15.92 9.02
N ASN A 110 -5.79 -17.20 9.10
CA ASN A 110 -5.17 -17.79 10.30
C ASN A 110 -3.68 -17.43 10.36
N ASP A 111 -3.00 -17.44 9.21
CA ASP A 111 -1.57 -17.18 9.06
C ASP A 111 -1.32 -15.81 8.41
N TYR A 112 -1.61 -14.75 9.15
CA TYR A 112 -1.39 -13.36 8.76
C TYR A 112 -0.32 -12.71 9.63
N TYR A 113 0.82 -12.43 9.04
CA TYR A 113 2.01 -11.85 9.67
C TYR A 113 2.17 -10.42 9.22
N THR A 114 2.39 -9.52 10.15
CA THR A 114 2.63 -8.10 9.89
C THR A 114 4.00 -7.69 10.38
N ALA A 115 4.77 -6.99 9.55
CA ALA A 115 6.14 -6.61 9.83
C ALA A 115 6.42 -5.16 9.45
N ASP A 116 7.09 -4.43 10.34
CA ASP A 116 7.51 -3.04 10.11
C ASP A 116 8.51 -2.64 11.17
N ILE A 117 9.33 -1.63 10.89
CA ILE A 117 10.33 -1.15 11.85
C ILE A 117 9.69 -0.36 13.01
N ASN A 118 8.59 0.38 12.76
CA ASN A 118 7.98 1.32 13.71
C ASN A 118 6.45 1.27 13.79
N SER A 119 5.76 0.56 12.89
CA SER A 119 4.30 0.54 12.86
C SER A 119 3.71 -0.12 14.10
N PRO A 120 2.73 0.51 14.78
CA PRO A 120 2.02 -0.11 15.91
C PRO A 120 1.06 -1.25 15.47
N LEU A 121 0.87 -1.46 14.16
CA LEU A 121 0.09 -2.56 13.59
C LEU A 121 0.96 -3.78 13.27
N ALA A 122 2.30 -3.67 13.40
CA ALA A 122 3.20 -4.77 13.11
C ALA A 122 3.31 -5.71 14.31
N ASP A 123 3.10 -6.99 14.08
CA ASP A 123 3.35 -8.05 15.06
C ASP A 123 4.87 -8.29 15.21
N TYR A 124 5.65 -8.03 14.14
CA TYR A 124 7.11 -8.15 14.11
C TYR A 124 7.77 -6.80 13.85
N LYS A 125 8.60 -6.35 14.79
CA LYS A 125 9.46 -5.18 14.58
C LYS A 125 10.74 -5.62 13.88
N VAL A 126 10.82 -5.41 12.57
CA VAL A 126 11.95 -5.89 11.76
C VAL A 126 12.33 -4.87 10.68
N ASP A 127 13.60 -4.86 10.35
CA ASP A 127 14.11 -4.25 9.13
C ASP A 127 13.81 -5.19 7.95
N ILE A 128 13.18 -4.67 6.90
CA ILE A 128 12.88 -5.40 5.68
C ILE A 128 14.13 -5.97 5.00
N CYS A 129 15.30 -5.35 5.23
CA CYS A 129 16.59 -5.82 4.73
C CYS A 129 17.15 -7.04 5.48
N LYS A 130 16.56 -7.41 6.64
CA LYS A 130 16.98 -8.54 7.47
C LYS A 130 15.81 -9.14 8.21
N MET A 131 14.99 -9.91 7.54
CA MET A 131 13.79 -10.48 8.14
C MET A 131 14.08 -11.81 8.85
N PRO A 132 13.53 -12.04 10.08
CA PRO A 132 13.77 -13.26 10.86
C PRO A 132 12.87 -14.44 10.40
N PHE A 133 12.48 -14.47 9.13
CA PHE A 133 11.66 -15.52 8.58
C PHE A 133 12.50 -16.49 7.75
N GLU A 134 12.09 -17.75 7.74
CA GLU A 134 12.73 -18.79 6.95
C GLU A 134 12.50 -18.57 5.44
N ASN A 135 13.37 -19.19 4.63
CA ASN A 135 13.21 -19.17 3.17
C ASN A 135 11.88 -19.84 2.78
N ASN A 136 11.25 -19.35 1.71
CA ASN A 136 10.04 -19.95 1.14
C ASN A 136 8.90 -20.14 2.15
N SER A 137 8.68 -19.13 3.03
CA SER A 137 7.69 -19.22 4.11
C SER A 137 6.31 -18.76 3.71
N PHE A 138 6.19 -17.74 2.82
CA PHE A 138 4.93 -17.07 2.55
C PHE A 138 4.39 -17.35 1.16
N ASP A 139 3.07 -17.53 1.06
CA ASP A 139 2.37 -17.68 -0.22
C ASP A 139 2.17 -16.34 -0.91
N PHE A 140 1.88 -15.30 -0.11
CA PHE A 140 1.72 -13.92 -0.57
C PHE A 140 2.48 -12.93 0.31
N ILE A 141 3.03 -11.90 -0.35
CA ILE A 141 3.63 -10.73 0.33
C ILE A 141 2.97 -9.46 -0.19
N LEU A 142 2.58 -8.57 0.73
CA LEU A 142 2.20 -7.19 0.41
C LEU A 142 3.27 -6.26 0.94
N CYS A 143 3.86 -5.45 0.05
CA CYS A 143 4.87 -4.44 0.38
C CYS A 143 4.57 -3.19 -0.45
N ASN A 144 3.71 -2.33 0.12
CA ASN A 144 3.16 -1.19 -0.59
C ASN A 144 3.71 0.10 0.01
N HIS A 145 4.33 0.94 -0.83
CA HIS A 145 4.90 2.23 -0.42
C HIS A 145 5.90 2.11 0.74
N VAL A 146 6.86 1.20 0.59
CA VAL A 146 7.93 0.93 1.56
C VAL A 146 9.31 1.12 0.93
N LEU A 147 9.54 0.57 -0.26
CA LEU A 147 10.87 0.51 -0.87
C LEU A 147 11.47 1.90 -1.16
N GLU A 148 10.64 2.91 -1.38
CA GLU A 148 11.07 4.30 -1.54
C GLU A 148 11.70 4.90 -0.28
N HIS A 149 11.43 4.31 0.89
CA HIS A 149 11.96 4.73 2.19
C HIS A 149 13.18 3.91 2.64
N VAL A 150 13.44 2.77 1.99
CA VAL A 150 14.49 1.83 2.39
C VAL A 150 15.84 2.27 1.81
N TYR A 151 16.89 2.33 2.64
CA TYR A 151 18.21 2.74 2.19
C TYR A 151 18.77 1.78 1.13
N ASP A 152 18.76 0.49 1.40
CA ASP A 152 19.16 -0.58 0.48
C ASP A 152 17.93 -1.34 -0.03
N ASP A 153 17.29 -0.81 -1.07
CA ASP A 153 16.11 -1.42 -1.68
C ASP A 153 16.44 -2.69 -2.48
N ASP A 154 17.70 -2.87 -2.91
CA ASP A 154 18.15 -4.11 -3.54
C ASP A 154 18.17 -5.26 -2.52
N LEU A 155 18.72 -5.03 -1.33
CA LEU A 155 18.72 -6.01 -0.25
C LEU A 155 17.29 -6.33 0.23
N ALA A 156 16.44 -5.31 0.34
CA ALA A 156 15.03 -5.51 0.68
C ALA A 156 14.29 -6.40 -0.35
N ILE A 157 14.50 -6.17 -1.65
CA ILE A 157 13.90 -7.00 -2.71
C ILE A 157 14.43 -8.45 -2.63
N GLN A 158 15.72 -8.65 -2.36
CA GLN A 158 16.31 -9.98 -2.16
C GLN A 158 15.68 -10.71 -0.97
N GLU A 159 15.49 -10.02 0.16
CA GLU A 159 14.85 -10.58 1.35
C GLU A 159 13.38 -10.95 1.11
N LEU A 160 12.64 -10.08 0.41
CA LEU A 160 11.27 -10.39 -0.01
C LEU A 160 11.22 -11.64 -0.91
N LEU A 161 12.15 -11.75 -1.87
CA LEU A 161 12.27 -12.95 -2.71
C LEU A 161 12.62 -14.18 -1.87
N ARG A 162 13.57 -14.07 -0.93
CA ARG A 162 14.02 -15.18 -0.09
C ARG A 162 12.88 -15.80 0.69
N VAL A 163 12.07 -14.96 1.37
CA VAL A 163 10.99 -15.44 2.24
C VAL A 163 9.73 -15.85 1.48
N LEU A 164 9.57 -15.42 0.22
CA LEU A 164 8.46 -15.81 -0.64
C LEU A 164 8.67 -17.25 -1.15
N LYS A 165 7.63 -18.08 -1.16
CA LYS A 165 7.64 -19.41 -1.75
C LYS A 165 7.85 -19.35 -3.26
N VAL A 166 8.43 -20.39 -3.84
CA VAL A 166 8.45 -20.59 -5.31
C VAL A 166 7.02 -20.60 -5.81
N LYS A 167 6.74 -19.88 -6.91
CA LYS A 167 5.40 -19.57 -7.46
C LYS A 167 4.53 -18.72 -6.53
N GLY A 168 5.03 -18.27 -5.38
CA GLY A 168 4.37 -17.29 -4.52
C GLY A 168 4.27 -15.91 -5.18
N THR A 169 3.38 -15.08 -4.70
CA THR A 169 3.09 -13.76 -5.27
C THR A 169 3.41 -12.66 -4.29
N ALA A 170 4.20 -11.67 -4.72
CA ALA A 170 4.40 -10.41 -4.00
C ALA A 170 3.77 -9.25 -4.77
N VAL A 171 3.09 -8.34 -4.06
CA VAL A 171 2.69 -7.03 -4.59
C VAL A 171 3.66 -6.00 -4.05
N LEU A 172 4.40 -5.34 -4.95
CA LEU A 172 5.45 -4.38 -4.62
C LEU A 172 5.09 -3.00 -5.17
N GLN A 173 4.07 -2.34 -4.58
CA GLN A 173 3.67 -1.00 -5.02
C GLN A 173 4.65 0.06 -4.52
N VAL A 174 5.06 0.93 -5.43
CA VAL A 174 5.87 2.13 -5.16
C VAL A 174 5.35 3.30 -6.01
N PRO A 175 5.58 4.56 -5.61
CA PRO A 175 5.33 5.69 -6.49
C PRO A 175 6.28 5.66 -7.69
N ILE A 176 5.73 5.50 -8.90
CA ILE A 176 6.51 5.51 -10.14
C ILE A 176 6.19 6.78 -10.93
N ASP A 177 7.21 7.57 -11.25
CA ASP A 177 7.06 8.62 -12.24
C ASP A 177 7.33 8.05 -13.65
N PHE A 178 6.25 7.83 -14.41
CA PHE A 178 6.32 7.28 -15.78
C PHE A 178 6.95 8.24 -16.80
N LYS A 179 7.26 9.49 -16.44
CA LYS A 179 8.07 10.39 -17.27
C LYS A 179 9.55 10.05 -17.20
N LEU A 180 9.99 9.44 -16.10
CA LEU A 180 11.38 9.03 -15.89
C LEU A 180 11.62 7.63 -16.47
N ASN A 181 12.67 7.49 -17.28
CA ASN A 181 13.13 6.18 -17.74
C ASN A 181 14.00 5.48 -16.70
N LYS A 182 14.68 6.25 -15.84
CA LYS A 182 15.55 5.76 -14.77
C LYS A 182 15.11 6.35 -13.42
N THR A 183 15.25 5.56 -12.38
CA THR A 183 15.08 5.96 -10.98
C THR A 183 16.08 7.06 -10.61
N ILE A 184 15.60 8.09 -9.92
CA ILE A 184 16.45 9.12 -9.31
C ILE A 184 16.66 8.73 -7.87
N ASP A 185 17.87 8.30 -7.53
CA ASP A 185 18.25 7.92 -6.17
C ASP A 185 18.88 9.14 -5.45
N GLY A 186 18.42 9.41 -4.26
CA GLY A 186 18.90 10.48 -3.40
C GLY A 186 19.10 10.01 -1.97
N ARG A 187 19.43 8.73 -1.78
CA ARG A 187 19.66 8.13 -0.45
C ARG A 187 20.68 8.90 0.39
N ASP A 188 21.67 9.53 -0.24
CA ASP A 188 22.69 10.31 0.44
C ASP A 188 22.28 11.76 0.77
N ILE A 189 21.12 12.19 0.30
CA ILE A 189 20.59 13.53 0.61
C ILE A 189 20.06 13.50 2.06
N LYS A 190 20.79 14.11 2.99
CA LYS A 190 20.42 14.16 4.42
C LYS A 190 19.33 15.19 4.74
N ASN A 191 19.21 16.25 3.93
CA ASN A 191 18.29 17.36 4.18
C ASN A 191 16.82 16.96 3.84
N PRO A 192 15.90 16.91 4.84
CA PRO A 192 14.49 16.53 4.61
C PRO A 192 13.74 17.48 3.68
N ASN A 193 14.04 18.78 3.72
CA ASN A 193 13.41 19.77 2.83
C ASN A 193 13.78 19.52 1.38
N LYS A 194 15.06 19.20 1.12
CA LYS A 194 15.54 18.87 -0.23
C LYS A 194 14.92 17.55 -0.72
N ARG A 195 14.73 16.54 0.15
CA ARG A 195 13.98 15.32 -0.19
C ARG A 195 12.54 15.64 -0.55
N ASN A 196 11.86 16.48 0.26
CA ASN A 196 10.48 16.88 -0.01
C ASN A 196 10.34 17.61 -1.35
N GLU A 197 11.30 18.44 -1.70
CA GLU A 197 11.33 19.14 -3.00
C GLU A 197 11.53 18.17 -4.18
N LEU A 198 12.50 17.24 -4.06
CA LEU A 198 12.87 16.33 -5.14
C LEU A 198 11.94 15.13 -5.28
N PHE A 199 11.48 14.56 -4.15
CA PHE A 199 10.77 13.29 -4.11
C PHE A 199 9.33 13.40 -3.59
N GLY A 200 8.88 14.61 -3.25
CA GLY A 200 7.50 14.88 -2.82
C GLY A 200 7.21 14.57 -1.35
N GLN A 201 8.14 13.92 -0.63
CA GLN A 201 8.06 13.66 0.82
C GLN A 201 9.45 13.74 1.45
N TYR A 202 9.50 14.16 2.72
CA TYR A 202 10.75 14.38 3.46
C TYR A 202 11.52 13.09 3.76
N ASP A 203 10.86 11.95 3.76
CA ASP A 203 11.37 10.63 4.09
C ASP A 203 11.56 9.71 2.88
N HIS A 204 11.18 10.16 1.67
CA HIS A 204 11.54 9.46 0.45
C HIS A 204 13.03 9.57 0.15
N LEU A 205 13.66 8.45 -0.18
CA LEU A 205 15.08 8.38 -0.57
C LEU A 205 15.25 8.39 -2.09
N ARG A 206 14.18 8.10 -2.83
CA ARG A 206 14.18 8.04 -4.29
C ARG A 206 12.80 8.28 -4.90
N ILE A 207 12.82 8.56 -6.20
CA ILE A 207 11.64 8.48 -7.06
C ILE A 207 11.90 7.44 -8.14
N TYR A 208 11.08 6.40 -8.17
CA TYR A 208 11.23 5.33 -9.15
C TYR A 208 10.79 5.77 -10.53
N GLY A 209 11.59 5.40 -11.54
CA GLY A 209 11.26 5.48 -12.95
C GLY A 209 10.71 4.15 -13.49
N LYS A 210 10.59 4.06 -14.82
CA LYS A 210 10.14 2.85 -15.54
C LYS A 210 11.07 1.65 -15.33
N ASP A 211 12.30 1.89 -14.94
CA ASP A 211 13.32 0.87 -14.66
C ASP A 211 13.05 0.07 -13.37
N PHE A 212 12.13 0.51 -12.50
CA PHE A 212 11.74 -0.21 -11.29
C PHE A 212 11.38 -1.68 -11.58
N PHE A 213 10.59 -1.92 -12.61
CA PHE A 213 10.18 -3.28 -12.96
C PHE A 213 11.37 -4.17 -13.32
N LYS A 214 12.30 -3.65 -14.15
CA LYS A 214 13.53 -4.36 -14.50
C LYS A 214 14.44 -4.58 -13.29
N LYS A 215 14.46 -3.61 -12.34
CA LYS A 215 15.18 -3.76 -11.09
C LYS A 215 14.65 -4.98 -10.32
N VAL A 216 13.34 -5.09 -10.14
CA VAL A 216 12.72 -6.24 -9.45
C VAL A 216 12.97 -7.56 -10.19
N GLU A 217 12.89 -7.56 -11.52
CA GLU A 217 13.15 -8.74 -12.38
C GLU A 217 14.59 -9.26 -12.22
N LYS A 218 15.59 -8.38 -12.08
CA LYS A 218 17.00 -8.77 -11.88
C LYS A 218 17.23 -9.61 -10.61
N HIS A 219 16.35 -9.48 -9.62
CA HIS A 219 16.44 -10.25 -8.38
C HIS A 219 15.77 -11.63 -8.45
N GLY A 220 15.16 -12.01 -9.58
CA GLY A 220 14.56 -13.33 -9.77
C GLY A 220 13.03 -13.36 -9.68
N PHE A 221 12.39 -12.20 -9.79
CA PHE A 221 10.94 -12.11 -9.95
C PHE A 221 10.55 -12.08 -11.42
N LYS A 222 9.41 -12.69 -11.76
CA LYS A 222 8.64 -12.36 -12.97
C LYS A 222 7.66 -11.24 -12.61
N VAL A 223 7.74 -10.08 -13.28
CA VAL A 223 6.90 -8.91 -12.95
C VAL A 223 5.78 -8.71 -13.97
N ASN A 224 4.54 -8.78 -13.51
CA ASN A 224 3.34 -8.45 -14.26
C ASN A 224 2.87 -7.04 -13.86
N LYS A 225 2.79 -6.13 -14.84
CA LYS A 225 2.30 -4.75 -14.67
C LYS A 225 0.79 -4.72 -14.86
N VAL A 226 0.04 -4.98 -13.80
CA VAL A 226 -1.41 -5.13 -13.91
C VAL A 226 -2.10 -3.77 -13.89
N LYS A 227 -2.74 -3.42 -15.00
CA LYS A 227 -3.65 -2.27 -15.15
C LYS A 227 -5.09 -2.72 -14.92
N TYR A 228 -5.42 -3.01 -13.67
CA TYR A 228 -6.70 -3.64 -13.34
C TYR A 228 -7.93 -2.81 -13.72
N CYS A 229 -7.81 -1.48 -13.75
CA CYS A 229 -8.89 -0.61 -14.22
C CYS A 229 -9.29 -0.85 -15.69
N ASP A 230 -8.39 -1.37 -16.53
CA ASP A 230 -8.70 -1.65 -17.92
C ASP A 230 -9.73 -2.81 -18.08
N ASN A 231 -9.87 -3.65 -17.04
CA ASN A 231 -10.84 -4.74 -16.96
C ASN A 231 -12.19 -4.31 -16.34
N LEU A 232 -12.33 -3.05 -15.96
CA LEU A 232 -13.51 -2.52 -15.28
C LEU A 232 -14.25 -1.51 -16.15
N ASP A 233 -15.58 -1.55 -16.11
CA ASP A 233 -16.39 -0.51 -16.71
C ASP A 233 -16.28 0.84 -15.94
N ASP A 234 -16.55 1.94 -16.63
CA ASP A 234 -16.44 3.30 -16.06
C ASP A 234 -17.34 3.52 -14.84
N ASN A 235 -18.48 2.84 -14.76
CA ASN A 235 -19.39 2.96 -13.62
C ASN A 235 -18.77 2.34 -12.38
N LYS A 236 -18.10 1.18 -12.51
CA LYS A 236 -17.37 0.55 -11.40
C LYS A 236 -16.19 1.40 -10.95
N ILE A 237 -15.40 1.95 -11.88
CA ILE A 237 -14.27 2.84 -11.58
C ILE A 237 -14.75 4.04 -10.78
N LYS A 238 -15.82 4.71 -11.23
CA LYS A 238 -16.44 5.85 -10.53
C LYS A 238 -17.03 5.44 -9.19
N LYS A 239 -17.78 4.32 -9.16
CA LYS A 239 -18.46 3.81 -7.95
C LYS A 239 -17.48 3.47 -6.83
N PHE A 240 -16.35 2.86 -7.16
CA PHE A 240 -15.32 2.52 -6.17
C PHE A 240 -14.29 3.65 -5.95
N GLY A 241 -14.39 4.74 -6.71
CA GLY A 241 -13.46 5.88 -6.63
C GLY A 241 -12.02 5.45 -6.87
N LEU A 242 -11.76 4.73 -7.99
CA LEU A 242 -10.45 4.19 -8.32
C LEU A 242 -9.60 5.19 -9.11
N ALA A 243 -8.29 5.05 -9.03
CA ALA A 243 -7.34 5.75 -9.89
C ALA A 243 -7.12 4.91 -11.16
N ARG A 244 -7.50 5.47 -12.33
CA ARG A 244 -7.50 4.74 -13.61
C ARG A 244 -6.10 4.30 -14.04
N ASP A 245 -5.10 5.15 -13.81
CA ASP A 245 -3.73 4.93 -14.28
C ASP A 245 -2.85 4.16 -13.27
N GLU A 246 -3.43 3.71 -12.16
CA GLU A 246 -2.71 2.95 -11.15
C GLU A 246 -2.30 1.58 -11.69
N ILE A 247 -1.02 1.26 -11.57
CA ILE A 247 -0.46 -0.05 -11.93
C ILE A 247 -0.18 -0.83 -10.65
N ILE A 248 -0.60 -2.09 -10.61
CA ILE A 248 -0.27 -3.03 -9.53
C ILE A 248 0.91 -3.88 -10.02
N PRO A 249 2.13 -3.69 -9.45
CA PRO A 249 3.27 -4.57 -9.72
C PRO A 249 3.08 -5.91 -9.03
N VAL A 250 2.70 -6.93 -9.80
CA VAL A 250 2.51 -8.30 -9.32
C VAL A 250 3.74 -9.11 -9.67
N CYS A 251 4.48 -9.52 -8.65
CA CYS A 251 5.79 -10.13 -8.75
C CYS A 251 5.70 -11.60 -8.33
N ILE A 252 6.05 -12.51 -9.21
CA ILE A 252 5.98 -13.96 -8.96
C ILE A 252 7.41 -14.50 -8.84
N LYS A 253 7.71 -15.25 -7.79
CA LYS A 253 8.99 -15.97 -7.64
C LYS A 253 9.02 -17.12 -8.62
N ILE A 254 10.02 -17.13 -9.52
CA ILE A 254 10.27 -18.22 -10.47
C ILE A 254 11.13 -19.32 -9.87
#